data_917b8d07786af078148c481690acfd66
#
_entry.id   917b8d07786af078148c481690acfd66
#
_cell.length_a   1.000
_cell.length_b   1.000
_cell.length_c   1.000
_cell.angle_alpha   90.00
_cell.angle_beta   90.00
_cell.angle_gamma   90.00
#
_symmetry.space_group_name_H-M   'P 1'
#
loop_
_entity.id
_entity.type
_entity.pdbx_description
1 polymer ?
#
loop_
_entity_poly.entity_id
_entity_poly.type
_entity_poly.pdbx_seq_one_letter_code
_entity_poly.pdbx_strand_id
1 'polypeptide(L)'
;MMIAGTPMSAKKALQQGVIDAISENSLMEDAIAFLQEKIGSNEHPKVRDKNEKVLEARGDENVLAEAKALAAKTRRGQFAPGQIIACVEAAINEDDFDVGMKKESDYFLECLMNPQREAMIHIFFGERAASK
;
A
#
# COMPACT_ATOMS: atom_id res chain seq x y z
N MET A 1 -6.77 -0.40 -3.65
CA MET A 1 -5.77 -1.40 -4.04
C MET A 1 -5.50 -2.38 -2.92
N MET A 2 -4.99 -1.99 -1.76
CA MET A 2 -4.58 -2.91 -0.67
C MET A 2 -5.72 -3.80 -0.15
N ILE A 3 -6.94 -3.29 0.02
CA ILE A 3 -8.10 -4.07 0.51
C ILE A 3 -8.73 -4.92 -0.58
N ALA A 4 -8.96 -4.33 -1.77
CA ALA A 4 -9.67 -5.00 -2.87
C ALA A 4 -8.79 -5.98 -3.65
N GLY A 5 -7.47 -5.80 -3.64
CA GLY A 5 -6.53 -6.58 -4.45
C GLY A 5 -6.60 -6.29 -5.96
N THR A 6 -7.36 -5.27 -6.37
CA THR A 6 -7.48 -4.90 -7.79
C THR A 6 -6.24 -4.17 -8.28
N PRO A 7 -5.71 -4.51 -9.47
CA PRO A 7 -4.61 -3.80 -10.08
C PRO A 7 -4.95 -2.32 -10.33
N MET A 8 -3.93 -1.48 -10.30
CA MET A 8 -4.01 -0.07 -10.63
C MET A 8 -3.27 0.16 -11.95
N SER A 9 -3.85 0.95 -12.88
CA SER A 9 -3.15 1.34 -14.10
C SER A 9 -1.96 2.27 -13.79
N ALA A 10 -0.90 2.22 -14.62
CA ALA A 10 0.26 3.09 -14.47
C ALA A 10 -0.13 4.59 -14.47
N LYS A 11 -1.06 4.98 -15.34
CA LYS A 11 -1.57 6.36 -15.39
C LYS A 11 -2.21 6.81 -14.07
N LYS A 12 -3.02 5.93 -13.46
CA LYS A 12 -3.63 6.23 -12.15
C LYS A 12 -2.59 6.24 -11.02
N ALA A 13 -1.60 5.33 -11.08
CA ALA A 13 -0.51 5.29 -10.13
C ALA A 13 0.33 6.57 -10.15
N LEU A 14 0.62 7.11 -11.36
CA LEU A 14 1.30 8.39 -11.53
C LEU A 14 0.46 9.55 -10.96
N GLN A 15 -0.82 9.62 -11.29
CA GLN A 15 -1.72 10.66 -10.77
C GLN A 15 -1.81 10.67 -9.24
N GLN A 16 -1.70 9.49 -8.62
CA GLN A 16 -1.75 9.35 -7.16
C GLN A 16 -0.38 9.44 -6.48
N GLY A 17 0.70 9.62 -7.25
CA GLY A 17 2.06 9.72 -6.71
C GLY A 17 2.63 8.41 -6.19
N VAL A 18 2.11 7.26 -6.66
CA VAL A 18 2.63 5.92 -6.34
C VAL A 18 3.88 5.61 -7.14
N ILE A 19 3.99 6.16 -8.36
CA ILE A 19 5.16 6.13 -9.23
C ILE A 19 5.49 7.56 -9.68
N ASP A 20 6.74 7.81 -10.05
CA ASP A 20 7.22 9.15 -10.41
C ASP A 20 7.17 9.40 -11.93
N ALA A 21 7.24 8.36 -12.77
CA ALA A 21 7.20 8.48 -14.23
C ALA A 21 6.60 7.23 -14.89
N ILE A 22 6.22 7.38 -16.17
CA ILE A 22 5.80 6.29 -17.05
C ILE A 22 6.74 6.29 -18.24
N SER A 23 7.32 5.14 -18.58
CA SER A 23 8.09 4.98 -19.81
C SER A 23 7.16 4.94 -21.01
N GLU A 24 7.48 5.72 -22.05
CA GLU A 24 6.71 5.80 -23.29
C GLU A 24 7.40 5.06 -24.45
N ASN A 25 8.70 4.80 -24.34
CA ASN A 25 9.50 4.20 -25.40
C ASN A 25 10.16 2.88 -24.90
N SER A 26 11.47 2.96 -24.65
CA SER A 26 12.26 1.86 -24.10
C SER A 26 12.39 2.04 -22.60
N LEU A 27 11.84 1.09 -21.81
CA LEU A 27 11.93 1.14 -20.35
C LEU A 27 13.37 1.33 -19.84
N MET A 28 14.34 0.69 -20.49
CA MET A 28 15.75 0.78 -20.08
C MET A 28 16.33 2.18 -20.35
N GLU A 29 16.06 2.73 -21.53
CA GLU A 29 16.56 4.05 -21.92
C GLU A 29 15.93 5.16 -21.09
N ASP A 30 14.60 5.10 -20.92
CA ASP A 30 13.85 6.05 -20.09
C ASP A 30 14.28 5.99 -18.62
N ALA A 31 14.53 4.79 -18.08
CA ALA A 31 15.02 4.63 -16.72
C ALA A 31 16.45 5.19 -16.52
N ILE A 32 17.32 4.99 -17.51
CA ILE A 32 18.68 5.56 -17.47
C ILE A 32 18.62 7.09 -17.53
N ALA A 33 17.79 7.65 -18.41
CA ALA A 33 17.61 9.10 -18.52
C ALA A 33 17.06 9.69 -17.22
N PHE A 34 16.05 9.06 -16.62
CA PHE A 34 15.49 9.47 -15.33
C PHE A 34 16.54 9.44 -14.21
N LEU A 35 17.36 8.38 -14.14
CA LEU A 35 18.42 8.29 -13.13
C LEU A 35 19.49 9.37 -13.34
N GLN A 36 19.89 9.65 -14.58
CA GLN A 36 20.87 10.69 -14.90
C GLN A 36 20.37 12.08 -14.47
N GLU A 37 19.08 12.38 -14.71
CA GLU A 37 18.45 13.61 -14.23
C GLU A 37 18.51 13.72 -12.70
N LYS A 38 18.15 12.64 -11.99
CA LYS A 38 18.15 12.63 -10.51
C LYS A 38 19.55 12.76 -9.91
N ILE A 39 20.54 12.11 -10.49
CA ILE A 39 21.94 12.25 -10.08
C ILE A 39 22.42 13.70 -10.29
N GLY A 40 22.06 14.31 -11.41
CA GLY A 40 22.44 15.69 -11.74
C GLY A 40 21.79 16.75 -10.85
N SER A 41 20.54 16.52 -10.39
CA SER A 41 19.83 17.44 -9.51
C SER A 41 20.28 17.40 -8.06
N ASN A 42 20.98 16.35 -7.64
CA ASN A 42 21.34 16.06 -6.25
C ASN A 42 20.11 16.01 -5.28
N GLU A 43 18.92 15.83 -5.84
CA GLU A 43 17.66 15.71 -5.10
C GLU A 43 17.31 14.24 -4.92
N HIS A 44 17.37 13.77 -3.68
CA HIS A 44 17.02 12.39 -3.31
C HIS A 44 15.93 12.39 -2.24
N PRO A 45 14.68 12.78 -2.58
CA PRO A 45 13.60 12.85 -1.61
C PRO A 45 13.29 11.45 -1.07
N LYS A 46 13.23 11.34 0.25
CA LYS A 46 12.81 10.10 0.92
C LYS A 46 11.29 10.07 1.01
N VAL A 47 10.70 8.89 0.92
CA VAL A 47 9.24 8.72 1.06
C VAL A 47 8.73 9.26 2.40
N ARG A 48 9.50 9.08 3.48
CA ARG A 48 9.15 9.59 4.81
C ARG A 48 9.05 11.12 4.90
N ASP A 49 9.62 11.84 3.95
CA ASP A 49 9.60 13.32 3.93
C ASP A 49 8.42 13.87 3.12
N LYS A 50 7.67 13.00 2.40
CA LYS A 50 6.50 13.36 1.58
C LYS A 50 5.21 13.30 2.43
N ASN A 51 4.98 14.33 3.24
CA ASN A 51 3.91 14.32 4.24
C ASN A 51 2.67 15.13 3.87
N GLU A 52 2.66 15.84 2.71
CA GLU A 52 1.58 16.78 2.34
C GLU A 52 0.21 16.10 2.39
N LYS A 53 0.04 14.97 1.70
CA LYS A 53 -1.24 14.24 1.65
C LYS A 53 -1.64 13.61 2.97
N VAL A 54 -0.65 13.24 3.79
CA VAL A 54 -0.89 12.71 5.15
C VAL A 54 -1.44 13.81 6.05
N LEU A 55 -0.85 15.01 5.98
CA LEU A 55 -1.30 16.18 6.75
C LEU A 55 -2.70 16.64 6.31
N GLU A 56 -3.00 16.61 5.01
CA GLU A 56 -4.34 16.90 4.48
C GLU A 56 -5.39 15.90 5.01
N ALA A 57 -5.03 14.63 5.13
CA ALA A 57 -5.93 13.58 5.61
C ALA A 57 -6.10 13.60 7.14
N ARG A 58 -5.19 14.24 7.87
CA ARG A 58 -5.20 14.27 9.33
C ARG A 58 -6.41 15.07 9.85
N GLY A 59 -7.19 14.46 10.72
CA GLY A 59 -8.40 15.06 11.28
C GLY A 59 -9.68 14.88 10.44
N ASP A 60 -9.58 14.28 9.25
CA ASP A 60 -10.76 13.87 8.48
C ASP A 60 -11.19 12.45 8.87
N GLU A 61 -12.21 12.34 9.70
CA GLU A 61 -12.78 11.06 10.15
C GLU A 61 -13.35 10.22 8.98
N ASN A 62 -13.62 10.84 7.84
CA ASN A 62 -14.22 10.17 6.69
C ASN A 62 -13.18 9.63 5.70
N VAL A 63 -11.92 9.99 5.82
CA VAL A 63 -10.86 9.62 4.86
C VAL A 63 -10.77 8.10 4.61
N LEU A 64 -11.08 7.28 5.60
CA LEU A 64 -11.10 5.83 5.51
C LEU A 64 -12.51 5.21 5.47
N ALA A 65 -13.57 6.04 5.45
CA ALA A 65 -14.94 5.55 5.49
C ALA A 65 -15.27 4.61 4.32
N GLU A 66 -14.86 4.98 3.10
CA GLU A 66 -15.03 4.13 1.92
C GLU A 66 -14.24 2.83 2.01
N ALA A 67 -13.01 2.88 2.53
CA ALA A 67 -12.17 1.70 2.72
C ALA A 67 -12.78 0.74 3.75
N LYS A 68 -13.29 1.26 4.86
CA LYS A 68 -14.01 0.50 5.90
C LYS A 68 -15.29 -0.15 5.34
N ALA A 69 -16.09 0.62 4.59
CA ALA A 69 -17.31 0.12 3.94
C ALA A 69 -17.00 -0.97 2.90
N LEU A 70 -15.96 -0.78 2.09
CA LEU A 70 -15.52 -1.77 1.11
C LEU A 70 -15.05 -3.06 1.79
N ALA A 71 -14.25 -2.97 2.85
CA ALA A 71 -13.80 -4.12 3.61
C ALA A 71 -14.98 -4.90 4.21
N ALA A 72 -15.92 -4.21 4.85
CA ALA A 72 -17.13 -4.80 5.43
C ALA A 72 -18.01 -5.52 4.39
N LYS A 73 -18.08 -4.98 3.17
CA LYS A 73 -18.89 -5.55 2.07
C LYS A 73 -18.20 -6.73 1.39
N THR A 74 -16.90 -6.63 1.08
CA THR A 74 -16.20 -7.57 0.17
C THR A 74 -15.27 -8.55 0.88
N ARG A 75 -14.89 -8.25 2.13
CA ARG A 75 -13.91 -9.02 2.91
C ARG A 75 -14.45 -9.39 4.30
N ARG A 76 -15.75 -9.60 4.37
CA ARG A 76 -16.46 -9.90 5.62
C ARG A 76 -15.84 -11.10 6.35
N GLY A 77 -15.51 -10.93 7.63
CA GLY A 77 -14.91 -11.96 8.47
C GLY A 77 -13.41 -12.18 8.25
N GLN A 78 -12.78 -11.46 7.32
CA GLN A 78 -11.32 -11.51 7.15
C GLN A 78 -10.63 -10.56 8.13
N PHE A 79 -9.56 -11.03 8.77
CA PHE A 79 -8.79 -10.28 9.76
C PHE A 79 -7.91 -9.19 9.12
N ALA A 80 -7.12 -9.56 8.11
CA ALA A 80 -6.13 -8.69 7.50
C ALA A 80 -6.64 -7.34 6.96
N PRO A 81 -7.84 -7.21 6.35
CA PRO A 81 -8.34 -5.91 5.91
C PRO A 81 -8.49 -4.87 7.01
N GLY A 82 -8.84 -5.30 8.23
CA GLY A 82 -8.88 -4.42 9.41
C GLY A 82 -7.48 -3.90 9.78
N GLN A 83 -6.49 -4.78 9.76
CA GLN A 83 -5.09 -4.40 10.04
C GLN A 83 -4.50 -3.48 8.96
N ILE A 84 -4.85 -3.69 7.68
CA ILE A 84 -4.46 -2.77 6.60
C ILE A 84 -5.02 -1.36 6.86
N ILE A 85 -6.28 -1.25 7.29
CA ILE A 85 -6.88 0.04 7.62
C ILE A 85 -6.16 0.67 8.82
N ALA A 86 -5.86 -0.11 9.86
CA ALA A 86 -5.13 0.36 11.03
C ALA A 86 -3.70 0.85 10.69
N CYS A 87 -3.00 0.21 9.74
CA CYS A 87 -1.73 0.70 9.23
C CYS A 87 -1.86 2.09 8.58
N VAL A 88 -2.90 2.30 7.76
CA VAL A 88 -3.13 3.61 7.11
C VAL A 88 -3.55 4.66 8.15
N GLU A 89 -4.37 4.30 9.13
CA GLU A 89 -4.71 5.17 10.27
C GLU A 89 -3.45 5.58 11.06
N ALA A 90 -2.55 4.64 11.32
CA ALA A 90 -1.28 4.93 11.97
C ALA A 90 -0.43 5.88 11.13
N ALA A 91 -0.33 5.66 9.81
CA ALA A 91 0.42 6.54 8.91
C ALA A 91 -0.14 7.98 8.88
N ILE A 92 -1.46 8.15 9.06
CA ILE A 92 -2.10 9.47 9.10
C ILE A 92 -1.88 10.17 10.45
N ASN A 93 -1.99 9.43 11.55
CA ASN A 93 -2.10 10.01 12.89
C ASN A 93 -0.78 10.08 13.66
N GLU A 94 0.22 9.25 13.31
CA GLU A 94 1.52 9.30 13.98
C GLU A 94 2.37 10.44 13.44
N ASP A 95 2.99 11.20 14.34
CA ASP A 95 3.90 12.28 13.98
C ASP A 95 5.29 11.74 13.61
N ASP A 96 5.67 10.63 14.22
CA ASP A 96 6.96 9.97 13.99
C ASP A 96 6.78 8.79 13.01
N PHE A 97 7.47 8.87 11.89
CA PHE A 97 7.45 7.82 10.86
C PHE A 97 7.90 6.46 11.41
N ASP A 98 8.91 6.42 12.30
CA ASP A 98 9.43 5.17 12.84
C ASP A 98 8.45 4.52 13.84
N VAL A 99 7.64 5.32 14.52
CA VAL A 99 6.51 4.84 15.34
C VAL A 99 5.43 4.22 14.44
N GLY A 100 5.10 4.86 13.33
CA GLY A 100 4.18 4.33 12.33
C GLY A 100 4.67 3.00 11.75
N MET A 101 5.94 2.91 11.38
CA MET A 101 6.58 1.68 10.87
C MET A 101 6.55 0.55 11.90
N LYS A 102 6.76 0.87 13.18
CA LYS A 102 6.67 -0.14 14.23
C LYS A 102 5.26 -0.70 14.35
N LYS A 103 4.23 0.15 14.32
CA LYS A 103 2.82 -0.28 14.34
C LYS A 103 2.49 -1.15 13.12
N GLU A 104 2.95 -0.79 11.93
CA GLU A 104 2.79 -1.62 10.73
C GLU A 104 3.39 -3.01 10.91
N SER A 105 4.62 -3.08 11.45
CA SER A 105 5.29 -4.34 11.76
C SER A 105 4.49 -5.19 12.75
N ASP A 106 3.97 -4.58 13.83
CA ASP A 106 3.17 -5.28 14.83
C ASP A 106 1.87 -5.84 14.21
N TYR A 107 1.14 -5.04 13.42
CA TYR A 107 -0.07 -5.49 12.69
C TYR A 107 0.23 -6.58 11.66
N PHE A 108 1.37 -6.49 10.99
CA PHE A 108 1.81 -7.55 10.06
C PHE A 108 2.06 -8.86 10.80
N LEU A 109 2.75 -8.83 11.95
CA LEU A 109 2.99 -10.01 12.77
C LEU A 109 1.69 -10.63 13.28
N GLU A 110 0.71 -9.82 13.69
CA GLU A 110 -0.61 -10.31 14.05
C GLU A 110 -1.29 -11.04 12.89
N CYS A 111 -1.23 -10.50 11.67
CA CYS A 111 -1.74 -11.17 10.47
C CYS A 111 -1.00 -12.48 10.20
N LEU A 112 0.33 -12.48 10.36
CA LEU A 112 1.18 -13.63 10.11
C LEU A 112 0.89 -14.78 11.08
N MET A 113 0.59 -14.47 12.33
CA MET A 113 0.28 -15.45 13.38
C MET A 113 -1.22 -15.82 13.42
N ASN A 114 -2.07 -15.18 12.63
CA ASN A 114 -3.50 -15.46 12.63
C ASN A 114 -3.81 -16.79 11.92
N PRO A 115 -4.68 -17.66 12.49
CA PRO A 115 -5.06 -18.93 11.86
C PRO A 115 -5.66 -18.79 10.46
N GLN A 116 -6.28 -17.67 10.14
CA GLN A 116 -6.81 -17.42 8.79
C GLN A 116 -5.72 -17.43 7.71
N ARG A 117 -4.48 -17.06 8.04
CA ARG A 117 -3.35 -17.15 7.11
C ARG A 117 -3.14 -18.60 6.63
N GLU A 118 -3.12 -19.55 7.53
CA GLU A 118 -2.91 -20.97 7.18
C GLU A 118 -4.07 -21.49 6.33
N ALA A 119 -5.31 -21.16 6.69
CA ALA A 119 -6.49 -21.51 5.91
C ALA A 119 -6.44 -20.94 4.49
N MET A 120 -6.04 -19.66 4.34
CA MET A 120 -5.91 -19.01 3.02
C MET A 120 -4.81 -19.64 2.16
N ILE A 121 -3.68 -20.00 2.75
CA ILE A 121 -2.59 -20.72 2.06
C ILE A 121 -3.07 -22.09 1.60
N HIS A 122 -3.78 -22.83 2.45
CA HIS A 122 -4.32 -24.14 2.11
C HIS A 122 -5.29 -24.07 0.93
N ILE A 123 -6.23 -23.11 0.97
CA ILE A 123 -7.19 -22.89 -0.14
C ILE A 123 -6.45 -22.54 -1.43
N PHE A 124 -5.48 -21.62 -1.39
CA PHE A 124 -4.71 -21.21 -2.56
C PHE A 124 -4.00 -22.38 -3.27
N PHE A 125 -3.37 -23.27 -2.51
CA PHE A 125 -2.73 -24.43 -3.10
C PHE A 125 -3.74 -25.52 -3.51
N GLY A 126 -4.85 -25.67 -2.79
CA GLY A 126 -5.94 -26.57 -3.14
C GLY A 126 -6.58 -26.21 -4.47
N GLU A 127 -6.90 -24.94 -4.68
CA GLU A 127 -7.44 -24.44 -5.97
C GLU A 127 -6.48 -24.71 -7.14
N ARG A 128 -5.19 -24.47 -6.95
CA ARG A 128 -4.16 -24.75 -7.98
C ARG A 128 -4.01 -26.24 -8.28
N ALA A 129 -4.14 -27.10 -7.27
CA ALA A 129 -4.07 -28.54 -7.47
C ALA A 129 -5.31 -29.07 -8.21
N ALA A 130 -6.49 -28.52 -7.93
CA ALA A 130 -7.74 -28.89 -8.57
C ALA A 130 -7.87 -28.36 -10.01
N SER A 131 -7.12 -27.29 -10.37
CA SER A 131 -7.16 -26.67 -11.71
C SER A 131 -6.19 -27.32 -12.72
N LYS A 132 -5.45 -28.35 -12.33
CA LYS A 132 -4.57 -29.14 -13.20
C LYS A 132 -5.29 -30.38 -13.71
#